data_a4fab62fb9ca59b3eca82d736ceb72e1
#
_entry.id   a4fab62fb9ca59b3eca82d736ceb72e1
#
_cell.length_a   1.000
_cell.length_b   1.000
_cell.length_c   1.000
_cell.angle_alpha   90.00
_cell.angle_beta   90.00
_cell.angle_gamma   90.00
#
_symmetry.space_group_name_H-M   'P 1'
#
loop_
_entity.id
_entity.type
_entity.pdbx_description
1 polymer ?
#
loop_
_entity_poly.entity_id
_entity_poly.type
_entity_poly.pdbx_seq_one_letter_code
_entity_poly.pdbx_strand_id
1 'polypeptide(L)'
;MRVTPNPDETDRFAGIRRDFGPLDVERLAGSFRIRHTLAEMGATRLWHLLKNEPFVATLGALTGNQAVQQVKAGLQAIYLSGWQVAADANTAGQMYPDQSLYPVDSVPNVVRRINNALRRADQIAHSEGGDGTYWMAPIVADAEAGFGGALNAYELMKAMIEAGAAGVHFEDQLASEKKCGHLGGKVLVPISQHIRTLNAARLAADVEGVPTVLLCRTDAFSAQLLTSDIDERDRPFITGERTPEGFFCIRQQLGLEYAIARSLAFAPYSDLLWWETSEPDLTQAERFADAIHREFPDKMLAYNCSPSFN
;
A
#
# COMPACT_ATOMS: atom_id res chain seq x y z
N MET A 1 4.85 30.55 10.67
CA MET A 1 4.83 29.96 12.01
C MET A 1 5.52 28.61 11.90
N ARG A 2 6.73 28.44 12.40
CA ARG A 2 7.42 27.12 12.38
C ARG A 2 6.69 26.22 13.37
N VAL A 3 5.99 25.23 12.87
CA VAL A 3 5.48 24.13 13.71
C VAL A 3 6.70 23.30 14.08
N THR A 4 7.11 23.34 15.34
CA THR A 4 8.09 22.38 15.87
C THR A 4 7.44 20.98 15.77
N PRO A 5 8.13 19.99 15.17
CA PRO A 5 7.62 18.61 15.14
C PRO A 5 7.35 18.16 16.58
N ASN A 6 6.21 17.48 16.78
CA ASN A 6 5.93 16.81 18.04
C ASN A 6 7.06 15.79 18.31
N PRO A 7 7.60 15.64 19.53
CA PRO A 7 8.62 14.63 19.82
C PRO A 7 8.24 13.20 19.38
N ASP A 8 6.94 12.86 19.36
CA ASP A 8 6.43 11.59 18.86
C ASP A 8 6.52 11.45 17.31
N GLU A 9 6.59 12.57 16.57
CA GLU A 9 6.76 12.53 15.10
C GLU A 9 8.19 12.19 14.66
N THR A 10 9.19 12.44 15.52
CA THR A 10 10.59 12.10 15.20
C THR A 10 10.82 10.59 15.13
N ASP A 11 10.07 9.80 15.90
CA ASP A 11 10.15 8.34 15.91
C ASP A 11 9.31 7.69 14.79
N ARG A 12 8.23 8.36 14.32
CA ARG A 12 7.33 7.84 13.29
C ARG A 12 8.04 7.46 11.98
N PHE A 13 9.07 8.20 11.62
CA PHE A 13 9.82 8.02 10.38
C PHE A 13 11.27 7.56 10.61
N ALA A 14 11.58 7.04 11.80
CA ALA A 14 12.90 6.49 12.09
C ALA A 14 13.25 5.40 11.06
N GLY A 15 14.42 5.50 10.44
CA GLY A 15 14.88 4.56 9.43
C GLY A 15 14.21 4.69 8.04
N ILE A 16 13.28 5.62 7.84
CA ILE A 16 12.68 5.87 6.52
C ILE A 16 13.56 6.83 5.72
N ARG A 17 14.04 6.34 4.59
CA ARG A 17 14.83 7.10 3.63
C ARG A 17 13.94 7.89 2.67
N ARG A 18 14.40 9.11 2.36
CA ARG A 18 13.84 10.00 1.34
C ARG A 18 14.97 10.40 0.39
N ASP A 19 14.79 10.21 -0.90
CA ASP A 19 15.74 10.67 -1.92
C ASP A 19 15.42 12.10 -2.39
N PHE A 20 14.77 12.89 -1.52
CA PHE A 20 14.43 14.31 -1.68
C PHE A 20 14.60 15.03 -0.33
N GLY A 21 14.74 16.35 -0.37
CA GLY A 21 14.95 17.16 0.82
C GLY A 21 13.73 17.98 1.25
N PRO A 22 13.77 18.58 2.46
CA PRO A 22 12.69 19.44 2.96
C PRO A 22 12.36 20.63 2.04
N LEU A 23 13.36 21.15 1.32
CA LEU A 23 13.13 22.25 0.36
C LEU A 23 12.31 21.81 -0.86
N ASP A 24 12.41 20.54 -1.28
CA ASP A 24 11.58 20.01 -2.35
C ASP A 24 10.13 19.91 -1.90
N VAL A 25 9.88 19.46 -0.67
CA VAL A 25 8.55 19.39 -0.06
C VAL A 25 7.96 20.81 0.04
N GLU A 26 8.71 21.77 0.58
CA GLU A 26 8.25 23.15 0.73
C GLU A 26 7.89 23.78 -0.62
N ARG A 27 8.73 23.58 -1.64
CA ARG A 27 8.51 24.10 -2.99
C ARG A 27 7.25 23.52 -3.65
N LEU A 28 6.94 22.23 -3.41
CA LEU A 28 5.81 21.55 -4.02
C LEU A 28 4.49 21.75 -3.24
N ALA A 29 4.57 22.07 -1.95
CA ALA A 29 3.38 22.26 -1.10
C ALA A 29 2.56 23.53 -1.44
N GLY A 30 3.07 24.40 -2.30
CA GLY A 30 2.39 25.66 -2.65
C GLY A 30 2.44 26.71 -1.53
N SER A 31 1.65 27.78 -1.71
CA SER A 31 1.66 28.93 -0.79
C SER A 31 0.77 28.75 0.44
N PHE A 32 -0.09 27.76 0.47
CA PHE A 32 -0.96 27.39 1.60
C PHE A 32 -1.11 25.87 1.67
N ARG A 33 -1.55 25.37 2.83
CA ARG A 33 -1.79 23.95 3.05
C ARG A 33 -3.26 23.67 3.31
N ILE A 34 -3.78 22.65 2.66
CA ILE A 34 -5.09 22.07 2.96
C ILE A 34 -4.90 21.06 4.10
N ARG A 35 -5.82 21.00 5.05
CA ARG A 35 -5.83 19.97 6.10
C ARG A 35 -6.67 18.78 5.69
N HIS A 36 -6.05 17.62 5.66
CA HIS A 36 -6.69 16.35 5.36
C HIS A 36 -7.01 15.60 6.67
N THR A 37 -7.92 16.15 7.47
CA THR A 37 -8.21 15.71 8.84
C THR A 37 -8.49 14.21 8.93
N LEU A 38 -9.27 13.62 8.01
CA LEU A 38 -9.59 12.19 8.06
C LEU A 38 -8.36 11.31 7.79
N ALA A 39 -7.53 11.69 6.82
CA ALA A 39 -6.29 10.99 6.51
C ALA A 39 -5.27 11.10 7.67
N GLU A 40 -5.11 12.28 8.24
CA GLU A 40 -4.23 12.53 9.39
C GLU A 40 -4.64 11.69 10.61
N MET A 41 -5.93 11.74 10.99
CA MET A 41 -6.48 10.94 12.09
C MET A 41 -6.33 9.44 11.82
N GLY A 42 -6.68 9.01 10.61
CA GLY A 42 -6.60 7.61 10.21
C GLY A 42 -5.16 7.08 10.21
N ALA A 43 -4.21 7.83 9.64
CA ALA A 43 -2.80 7.44 9.59
C ALA A 43 -2.20 7.35 11.01
N THR A 44 -2.49 8.33 11.87
CA THR A 44 -2.06 8.33 13.27
C THR A 44 -2.66 7.15 14.03
N ARG A 45 -3.95 6.87 13.85
CA ARG A 45 -4.62 5.72 14.48
C ARG A 45 -4.06 4.40 13.97
N LEU A 46 -3.86 4.25 12.66
CA LEU A 46 -3.28 3.03 12.07
C LEU A 46 -1.89 2.76 12.64
N TRP A 47 -1.04 3.79 12.69
CA TRP A 47 0.30 3.67 13.26
C TRP A 47 0.27 3.24 14.71
N HIS A 48 -0.61 3.84 15.52
CA HIS A 48 -0.80 3.46 16.92
C HIS A 48 -1.22 1.98 17.06
N LEU A 49 -2.16 1.51 16.26
CA LEU A 49 -2.59 0.11 16.24
C LEU A 49 -1.42 -0.82 15.89
N LEU A 50 -0.68 -0.51 14.82
CA LEU A 50 0.47 -1.30 14.37
C LEU A 50 1.59 -1.41 15.41
N LYS A 51 1.76 -0.39 16.28
CA LYS A 51 2.80 -0.39 17.32
C LYS A 51 2.36 -1.07 18.63
N ASN A 52 1.07 -1.13 18.92
CA ASN A 52 0.58 -1.52 20.24
C ASN A 52 -0.27 -2.80 20.24
N GLU A 53 -0.81 -3.20 19.09
CA GLU A 53 -1.57 -4.44 18.98
C GLU A 53 -0.67 -5.60 18.52
N PRO A 54 -0.92 -6.84 18.97
CA PRO A 54 -0.18 -8.02 18.49
C PRO A 54 -0.29 -8.21 16.98
N PHE A 55 -1.43 -7.88 16.42
CA PHE A 55 -1.71 -7.84 14.99
C PHE A 55 -2.93 -6.96 14.73
N VAL A 56 -3.04 -6.41 13.53
CA VAL A 56 -4.19 -5.62 13.08
C VAL A 56 -4.90 -6.40 11.98
N ALA A 57 -6.05 -7.00 12.31
CA ALA A 57 -6.87 -7.69 11.32
C ALA A 57 -7.73 -6.69 10.53
N THR A 58 -7.80 -6.92 9.22
CA THR A 58 -8.65 -6.15 8.30
C THR A 58 -9.46 -7.08 7.40
N LEU A 59 -10.60 -6.61 6.96
CA LEU A 59 -11.39 -7.26 5.90
C LEU A 59 -11.68 -6.25 4.79
N GLY A 60 -11.87 -6.76 3.57
CA GLY A 60 -12.27 -5.96 2.43
C GLY A 60 -13.68 -5.37 2.61
N ALA A 61 -13.85 -4.10 2.23
CA ALA A 61 -15.14 -3.43 2.17
C ALA A 61 -15.24 -2.60 0.89
N LEU A 62 -16.33 -2.75 0.15
CA LEU A 62 -16.64 -1.95 -1.06
C LEU A 62 -17.73 -0.92 -0.83
N THR A 63 -18.55 -1.12 0.22
CA THR A 63 -19.66 -0.25 0.53
C THR A 63 -19.53 0.31 1.94
N GLY A 64 -20.11 1.50 2.16
CA GLY A 64 -20.17 2.08 3.49
C GLY A 64 -20.90 1.20 4.51
N ASN A 65 -21.92 0.45 4.08
CA ASN A 65 -22.64 -0.48 4.97
C ASN A 65 -21.75 -1.64 5.42
N GLN A 66 -20.96 -2.24 4.52
CA GLN A 66 -19.99 -3.27 4.90
C GLN A 66 -19.01 -2.73 5.94
N ALA A 67 -18.42 -1.55 5.71
CA ALA A 67 -17.50 -0.91 6.64
C ALA A 67 -18.15 -0.65 8.01
N VAL A 68 -19.36 -0.12 8.06
CA VAL A 68 -20.12 0.09 9.30
C VAL A 68 -20.35 -1.23 10.05
N GLN A 69 -20.70 -2.32 9.34
CA GLN A 69 -20.86 -3.63 9.98
C GLN A 69 -19.54 -4.21 10.49
N GLN A 70 -18.44 -4.02 9.76
CA GLN A 70 -17.11 -4.44 10.20
C GLN A 70 -16.69 -3.73 11.50
N VAL A 71 -16.89 -2.41 11.59
CA VAL A 71 -16.60 -1.65 12.80
C VAL A 71 -17.48 -2.10 13.96
N LYS A 72 -18.80 -2.31 13.74
CA LYS A 72 -19.70 -2.89 14.76
C LYS A 72 -19.26 -4.26 15.23
N ALA A 73 -18.68 -5.07 14.35
CA ALA A 73 -18.14 -6.38 14.69
C ALA A 73 -16.78 -6.33 15.41
N GLY A 74 -16.21 -5.13 15.65
CA GLY A 74 -14.96 -4.94 16.38
C GLY A 74 -13.70 -4.88 15.52
N LEU A 75 -13.80 -4.83 14.19
CA LEU A 75 -12.63 -4.61 13.34
C LEU A 75 -12.07 -3.20 13.54
N GLN A 76 -10.75 -3.13 13.77
CA GLN A 76 -10.06 -1.89 14.10
C GLN A 76 -9.57 -1.13 12.87
N ALA A 77 -9.48 -1.79 11.71
CA ALA A 77 -9.06 -1.21 10.44
C ALA A 77 -9.80 -1.87 9.27
N ILE A 78 -9.85 -1.20 8.13
CA ILE A 78 -10.51 -1.64 6.91
C ILE A 78 -9.48 -1.74 5.79
N TYR A 79 -9.56 -2.82 5.01
CA TYR A 79 -8.82 -2.95 3.77
C TYR A 79 -9.71 -2.63 2.57
N LEU A 80 -9.18 -1.87 1.61
CA LEU A 80 -9.85 -1.60 0.34
C LEU A 80 -9.04 -2.19 -0.80
N SER A 81 -9.50 -3.34 -1.29
CA SER A 81 -8.84 -4.13 -2.32
C SER A 81 -9.14 -3.61 -3.72
N GLY A 82 -8.11 -3.39 -4.53
CA GLY A 82 -8.23 -3.07 -5.95
C GLY A 82 -8.93 -4.18 -6.74
N TRP A 83 -8.67 -5.45 -6.40
CA TRP A 83 -9.37 -6.59 -6.98
C TRP A 83 -10.91 -6.48 -6.82
N GLN A 84 -11.37 -6.16 -5.63
CA GLN A 84 -12.80 -5.97 -5.37
C GLN A 84 -13.34 -4.73 -6.10
N VAL A 85 -12.57 -3.64 -6.14
CA VAL A 85 -12.95 -2.42 -6.87
C VAL A 85 -13.04 -2.69 -8.38
N ALA A 86 -12.11 -3.44 -8.95
CA ALA A 86 -12.16 -3.87 -10.35
C ALA A 86 -13.47 -4.62 -10.65
N ALA A 87 -13.85 -5.53 -9.75
CA ALA A 87 -15.03 -6.38 -9.95
C ALA A 87 -16.36 -5.62 -9.81
N ASP A 88 -16.50 -4.71 -8.81
CA ASP A 88 -17.86 -4.25 -8.43
C ASP A 88 -17.97 -2.79 -8.00
N ALA A 89 -16.88 -2.01 -7.94
CA ALA A 89 -16.95 -0.66 -7.37
C ALA A 89 -16.17 0.41 -8.14
N ASN A 90 -15.75 0.13 -9.38
CA ASN A 90 -15.02 1.11 -10.17
C ASN A 90 -15.93 2.19 -10.78
N THR A 91 -15.33 3.34 -11.09
CA THR A 91 -16.06 4.51 -11.60
C THR A 91 -16.50 4.36 -13.06
N ALA A 92 -15.98 3.39 -13.80
CA ALA A 92 -16.45 3.06 -15.14
C ALA A 92 -17.78 2.29 -15.14
N GLY A 93 -18.22 1.76 -13.96
CA GLY A 93 -19.43 0.96 -13.86
C GLY A 93 -19.36 -0.37 -14.60
N GLN A 94 -18.16 -0.89 -14.79
CA GLN A 94 -17.88 -2.14 -15.49
C GLN A 94 -17.40 -3.22 -14.51
N MET A 95 -17.44 -4.47 -14.92
CA MET A 95 -16.77 -5.56 -14.26
C MET A 95 -15.46 -5.84 -14.99
N TYR A 96 -14.33 -5.56 -14.32
CA TYR A 96 -13.00 -5.82 -14.86
C TYR A 96 -12.32 -6.97 -14.12
N PRO A 97 -11.44 -7.73 -14.80
CA PRO A 97 -10.45 -8.54 -14.11
C PRO A 97 -9.48 -7.64 -13.33
N ASP A 98 -8.80 -8.20 -12.35
CA ASP A 98 -7.81 -7.48 -11.54
C ASP A 98 -6.50 -7.25 -12.33
N GLN A 99 -6.54 -6.28 -13.25
CA GLN A 99 -5.47 -5.92 -14.16
C GLN A 99 -5.31 -4.40 -14.32
N SER A 100 -5.73 -3.63 -13.32
CA SER A 100 -5.68 -2.14 -13.33
C SER A 100 -6.36 -1.51 -14.56
N LEU A 101 -7.45 -2.12 -15.04
CA LEU A 101 -8.20 -1.62 -16.20
C LEU A 101 -9.23 -0.54 -15.84
N TYR A 102 -9.55 -0.42 -14.56
CA TYR A 102 -10.50 0.57 -14.08
C TYR A 102 -9.84 1.96 -13.96
N PRO A 103 -10.65 3.05 -14.01
CA PRO A 103 -10.14 4.40 -13.84
C PRO A 103 -9.41 4.60 -12.51
N VAL A 104 -8.30 5.33 -12.54
CA VAL A 104 -7.40 5.54 -11.38
C VAL A 104 -8.09 6.17 -10.17
N ASP A 105 -9.17 6.93 -10.36
CA ASP A 105 -9.95 7.55 -9.31
C ASP A 105 -10.92 6.60 -8.58
N SER A 106 -11.02 5.35 -9.03
CA SER A 106 -12.01 4.40 -8.51
C SER A 106 -11.77 4.09 -7.02
N VAL A 107 -10.55 3.72 -6.63
CA VAL A 107 -10.21 3.43 -5.22
C VAL A 107 -10.37 4.68 -4.34
N PRO A 108 -9.84 5.88 -4.69
CA PRO A 108 -10.09 7.11 -3.93
C PRO A 108 -11.58 7.41 -3.73
N ASN A 109 -12.41 7.19 -4.73
CA ASN A 109 -13.87 7.39 -4.62
C ASN A 109 -14.53 6.43 -3.63
N VAL A 110 -14.09 5.17 -3.58
CA VAL A 110 -14.61 4.20 -2.59
C VAL A 110 -14.12 4.55 -1.18
N VAL A 111 -12.86 4.96 -0.99
CA VAL A 111 -12.33 5.47 0.29
C VAL A 111 -13.22 6.59 0.81
N ARG A 112 -13.51 7.59 -0.02
CA ARG A 112 -14.39 8.74 0.34
C ARG A 112 -15.78 8.28 0.73
N ARG A 113 -16.35 7.33 -0.02
CA ARG A 113 -17.68 6.75 0.24
C ARG A 113 -17.72 6.04 1.60
N ILE A 114 -16.72 5.23 1.91
CA ILE A 114 -16.61 4.53 3.19
C ILE A 114 -16.46 5.53 4.34
N ASN A 115 -15.54 6.49 4.23
CA ASN A 115 -15.35 7.52 5.24
C ASN A 115 -16.62 8.32 5.51
N ASN A 116 -17.41 8.64 4.48
CA ASN A 116 -18.70 9.33 4.63
C ASN A 116 -19.71 8.47 5.41
N ALA A 117 -19.73 7.15 5.20
CA ALA A 117 -20.61 6.25 5.93
C ALA A 117 -20.19 6.11 7.40
N LEU A 118 -18.90 5.95 7.67
CA LEU A 118 -18.37 5.88 9.03
C LEU A 118 -18.61 7.18 9.79
N ARG A 119 -18.37 8.34 9.16
CA ARG A 119 -18.68 9.65 9.73
C ARG A 119 -20.15 9.81 10.04
N ARG A 120 -21.06 9.29 9.19
CA ARG A 120 -22.49 9.30 9.48
C ARG A 120 -22.83 8.40 10.66
N ALA A 121 -22.23 7.23 10.75
CA ALA A 121 -22.42 6.34 11.90
C ALA A 121 -21.96 6.99 13.21
N ASP A 122 -20.80 7.65 13.19
CA ASP A 122 -20.26 8.44 14.32
C ASP A 122 -21.24 9.55 14.75
N GLN A 123 -21.75 10.33 13.80
CA GLN A 123 -22.70 11.41 14.08
C GLN A 123 -23.98 10.89 14.75
N ILE A 124 -24.51 9.75 14.27
CA ILE A 124 -25.70 9.12 14.84
C ILE A 124 -25.39 8.66 16.28
N ALA A 125 -24.35 7.86 16.45
CA ALA A 125 -23.95 7.36 17.78
C ALA A 125 -23.74 8.52 18.77
N HIS A 126 -23.03 9.57 18.36
CA HIS A 126 -22.80 10.75 19.21
C HIS A 126 -24.10 11.45 19.59
N SER A 127 -25.05 11.61 18.67
CA SER A 127 -26.37 12.23 18.93
C SER A 127 -27.26 11.43 19.89
N GLU A 128 -27.03 10.13 19.97
CA GLU A 128 -27.75 9.17 20.85
C GLU A 128 -27.04 8.94 22.19
N GLY A 129 -25.97 9.70 22.50
CA GLY A 129 -25.24 9.61 23.76
C GLY A 129 -23.97 8.75 23.71
N GLY A 130 -23.70 8.14 22.56
CA GLY A 130 -22.50 7.34 22.30
C GLY A 130 -22.51 5.97 22.99
N ASP A 131 -21.88 4.99 22.37
CA ASP A 131 -21.71 3.63 22.89
C ASP A 131 -20.24 3.24 23.09
N GLY A 132 -19.32 4.23 22.95
CA GLY A 132 -17.87 4.02 23.05
C GLY A 132 -17.23 3.47 21.77
N THR A 133 -17.99 3.21 20.71
CA THR A 133 -17.47 2.71 19.42
C THR A 133 -16.61 3.78 18.74
N TYR A 134 -15.37 3.43 18.36
CA TYR A 134 -14.54 4.28 17.52
C TYR A 134 -14.89 4.02 16.04
N TRP A 135 -15.75 4.86 15.47
CA TRP A 135 -16.29 4.68 14.13
C TRP A 135 -15.31 4.96 13.00
N MET A 136 -14.33 5.85 13.20
CA MET A 136 -13.41 6.28 12.14
C MET A 136 -12.24 5.29 11.97
N ALA A 137 -12.56 4.00 11.76
CA ALA A 137 -11.55 2.98 11.50
C ALA A 137 -10.66 3.37 10.32
N PRO A 138 -9.32 3.31 10.46
CA PRO A 138 -8.40 3.65 9.39
C PRO A 138 -8.54 2.73 8.18
N ILE A 139 -8.46 3.29 6.98
CA ILE A 139 -8.56 2.56 5.71
C ILE A 139 -7.16 2.41 5.11
N VAL A 140 -6.75 1.18 4.82
CA VAL A 140 -5.59 0.86 3.99
C VAL A 140 -6.07 0.59 2.57
N ALA A 141 -5.61 1.39 1.62
CA ALA A 141 -6.10 1.40 0.24
C ALA A 141 -5.08 0.83 -0.75
N ASP A 142 -5.58 0.13 -1.75
CA ASP A 142 -4.83 -0.44 -2.85
C ASP A 142 -4.55 0.63 -3.92
N ALA A 143 -3.27 0.88 -4.20
CA ALA A 143 -2.84 1.74 -5.30
C ALA A 143 -2.31 0.95 -6.51
N GLU A 144 -2.50 -0.38 -6.50
CA GLU A 144 -2.04 -1.24 -7.58
C GLU A 144 -0.53 -1.04 -7.85
N ALA A 145 -0.10 -1.08 -9.10
CA ALA A 145 1.26 -0.69 -9.50
C ALA A 145 1.42 0.84 -9.75
N GLY A 146 0.50 1.67 -9.24
CA GLY A 146 0.55 3.12 -9.37
C GLY A 146 -0.02 3.68 -10.68
N PHE A 147 -0.65 2.86 -11.53
CA PHE A 147 -1.30 3.25 -12.79
C PHE A 147 -0.38 3.95 -13.80
N GLY A 148 0.93 3.73 -13.70
CA GLY A 148 1.92 4.31 -14.62
C GLY A 148 3.28 4.48 -13.97
N GLY A 149 3.91 5.64 -14.19
CA GLY A 149 5.21 5.98 -13.64
C GLY A 149 5.13 6.69 -12.28
N ALA A 150 6.28 7.24 -11.84
CA ALA A 150 6.40 7.91 -10.55
C ALA A 150 5.44 9.12 -10.39
N LEU A 151 5.16 9.86 -11.48
CA LEU A 151 4.21 10.98 -11.43
C LEU A 151 2.77 10.49 -11.23
N ASN A 152 2.39 9.35 -11.83
CA ASN A 152 1.08 8.74 -11.59
C ASN A 152 0.94 8.32 -10.13
N ALA A 153 1.97 7.69 -9.56
CA ALA A 153 1.98 7.28 -8.16
C ALA A 153 1.88 8.49 -7.20
N TYR A 154 2.57 9.60 -7.51
CA TYR A 154 2.49 10.85 -6.77
C TYR A 154 1.05 11.40 -6.74
N GLU A 155 0.42 11.55 -7.91
CA GLU A 155 -0.94 12.09 -7.99
C GLU A 155 -1.99 11.14 -7.39
N LEU A 156 -1.80 9.82 -7.56
CA LEU A 156 -2.68 8.83 -6.93
C LEU A 156 -2.59 8.89 -5.40
N MET A 157 -1.39 9.00 -4.83
CA MET A 157 -1.21 9.14 -3.38
C MET A 157 -1.91 10.41 -2.86
N LYS A 158 -1.81 11.54 -3.55
CA LYS A 158 -2.57 12.76 -3.21
C LYS A 158 -4.08 12.49 -3.20
N ALA A 159 -4.61 11.88 -4.25
CA ALA A 159 -6.03 11.55 -4.33
C ALA A 159 -6.49 10.61 -3.20
N MET A 160 -5.66 9.64 -2.79
CA MET A 160 -5.91 8.77 -1.64
C MET A 160 -5.96 9.55 -0.32
N ILE A 161 -5.02 10.47 -0.12
CA ILE A 161 -4.98 11.35 1.06
C ILE A 161 -6.21 12.27 1.10
N GLU A 162 -6.54 12.91 0.01
CA GLU A 162 -7.74 13.76 -0.12
C GLU A 162 -9.04 12.98 0.18
N ALA A 163 -9.08 11.70 -0.18
CA ALA A 163 -10.20 10.82 0.12
C ALA A 163 -10.25 10.36 1.59
N GLY A 164 -9.13 10.51 2.33
CA GLY A 164 -9.01 10.15 3.74
C GLY A 164 -8.44 8.75 3.98
N ALA A 165 -7.60 8.22 3.08
CA ALA A 165 -6.87 6.98 3.31
C ALA A 165 -5.83 7.15 4.43
N ALA A 166 -5.73 6.15 5.31
CA ALA A 166 -4.77 6.09 6.41
C ALA A 166 -3.44 5.46 6.00
N GLY A 167 -3.52 4.43 5.17
CA GLY A 167 -2.40 3.74 4.57
C GLY A 167 -2.67 3.46 3.10
N VAL A 168 -1.59 3.31 2.33
CA VAL A 168 -1.66 3.01 0.90
C VAL A 168 -0.54 2.04 0.56
N HIS A 169 -0.85 0.99 -0.20
CA HIS A 169 0.19 0.12 -0.72
C HIS A 169 0.38 0.28 -2.23
N PHE A 170 1.62 0.10 -2.66
CA PHE A 170 2.03 0.00 -4.05
C PHE A 170 2.78 -1.31 -4.28
N GLU A 171 2.57 -1.92 -5.45
CA GLU A 171 3.22 -3.17 -5.84
C GLU A 171 4.22 -2.97 -6.98
N ASP A 172 5.19 -3.88 -7.07
CA ASP A 172 6.34 -3.79 -7.97
C ASP A 172 6.10 -4.36 -9.37
N GLN A 173 4.85 -4.49 -9.78
CA GLN A 173 4.47 -4.92 -11.12
C GLN A 173 4.58 -3.78 -12.15
N LEU A 174 4.74 -4.14 -13.43
CA LEU A 174 4.57 -3.22 -14.54
C LEU A 174 3.08 -2.86 -14.69
N ALA A 175 2.74 -1.58 -14.55
CA ALA A 175 1.35 -1.12 -14.50
C ALA A 175 0.52 -1.53 -15.73
N SER A 176 1.11 -1.53 -16.93
CA SER A 176 0.43 -1.94 -18.18
C SER A 176 0.19 -3.45 -18.31
N GLU A 177 0.93 -4.27 -17.55
CA GLU A 177 0.86 -5.74 -17.58
C GLU A 177 0.45 -6.33 -16.22
N LYS A 178 -0.11 -5.51 -15.35
CA LYS A 178 -0.50 -5.87 -14.00
C LYS A 178 -1.51 -7.03 -14.01
N LYS A 179 -1.29 -7.97 -13.11
CA LYS A 179 -2.19 -9.10 -12.85
C LYS A 179 -2.44 -9.26 -11.35
N CYS A 180 -3.57 -9.89 -11.01
CA CYS A 180 -3.85 -10.31 -9.65
C CYS A 180 -2.66 -11.09 -9.05
N GLY A 181 -2.36 -10.85 -7.79
CA GLY A 181 -1.23 -11.47 -7.08
C GLY A 181 -1.23 -13.01 -7.15
N HIS A 182 -2.41 -13.63 -7.27
CA HIS A 182 -2.59 -15.08 -7.36
C HIS A 182 -2.43 -15.64 -8.78
N LEU A 183 -2.36 -14.79 -9.80
CA LEU A 183 -2.19 -15.21 -11.20
C LEU A 183 -0.73 -15.34 -11.59
N GLY A 184 -0.47 -16.22 -12.55
CA GLY A 184 0.83 -16.35 -13.21
C GLY A 184 1.05 -15.27 -14.28
N GLY A 185 2.30 -15.18 -14.77
CA GLY A 185 2.66 -14.26 -15.88
C GLY A 185 2.81 -12.80 -15.46
N LYS A 186 3.00 -12.53 -14.17
CA LYS A 186 3.29 -11.19 -13.66
C LYS A 186 4.63 -10.68 -14.19
N VAL A 187 4.67 -9.38 -14.53
CA VAL A 187 5.85 -8.67 -15.00
C VAL A 187 6.28 -7.67 -13.96
N LEU A 188 7.49 -7.82 -13.41
CA LEU A 188 8.06 -6.87 -12.45
C LEU A 188 8.77 -5.71 -13.15
N VAL A 189 8.82 -4.58 -12.47
CA VAL A 189 9.74 -3.49 -12.79
C VAL A 189 11.04 -3.66 -12.00
N PRO A 190 12.19 -3.10 -12.44
CA PRO A 190 13.43 -3.13 -11.66
C PRO A 190 13.27 -2.56 -10.26
N ILE A 191 14.04 -3.07 -9.30
CA ILE A 191 14.04 -2.60 -7.90
C ILE A 191 14.17 -1.07 -7.84
N SER A 192 15.09 -0.48 -8.58
CA SER A 192 15.30 0.97 -8.62
C SER A 192 14.08 1.74 -9.15
N GLN A 193 13.30 1.15 -10.04
CA GLN A 193 12.08 1.77 -10.56
C GLN A 193 10.98 1.76 -9.50
N HIS A 194 10.79 0.66 -8.78
CA HIS A 194 9.79 0.61 -7.70
C HIS A 194 10.18 1.51 -6.52
N ILE A 195 11.47 1.63 -6.18
CA ILE A 195 11.97 2.62 -5.21
C ILE A 195 11.56 4.04 -5.62
N ARG A 196 11.63 4.40 -6.91
CA ARG A 196 11.14 5.70 -7.38
C ARG A 196 9.65 5.89 -7.18
N THR A 197 8.86 4.83 -7.37
CA THR A 197 7.41 4.83 -7.08
C THR A 197 7.15 5.09 -5.60
N LEU A 198 7.86 4.38 -4.70
CA LEU A 198 7.74 4.58 -3.24
C LEU A 198 8.18 5.98 -2.81
N ASN A 199 9.28 6.51 -3.37
CA ASN A 199 9.71 7.88 -3.11
C ASN A 199 8.70 8.91 -3.59
N ALA A 200 8.07 8.71 -4.76
CA ALA A 200 7.04 9.60 -5.28
C ALA A 200 5.79 9.60 -4.37
N ALA A 201 5.36 8.44 -3.92
CA ALA A 201 4.25 8.30 -2.99
C ALA A 201 4.58 8.96 -1.63
N ARG A 202 5.78 8.75 -1.09
CA ARG A 202 6.23 9.39 0.15
C ARG A 202 6.34 10.92 0.00
N LEU A 203 6.86 11.41 -1.12
CA LEU A 203 6.92 12.84 -1.41
C LEU A 203 5.52 13.46 -1.44
N ALA A 204 4.55 12.79 -2.05
CA ALA A 204 3.16 13.26 -2.05
C ALA A 204 2.61 13.36 -0.62
N ALA A 205 2.82 12.34 0.22
CA ALA A 205 2.37 12.36 1.61
C ALA A 205 3.03 13.48 2.43
N ASP A 206 4.33 13.70 2.25
CA ASP A 206 5.07 14.77 2.92
C ASP A 206 4.61 16.18 2.43
N VAL A 207 4.31 16.34 1.13
CA VAL A 207 3.77 17.57 0.54
C VAL A 207 2.37 17.88 1.08
N GLU A 208 1.49 16.87 1.17
CA GLU A 208 0.15 17.01 1.74
C GLU A 208 0.18 17.13 3.29
N GLY A 209 1.33 16.87 3.92
CA GLY A 209 1.52 16.99 5.37
C GLY A 209 0.79 15.92 6.17
N VAL A 210 0.58 14.72 5.60
CA VAL A 210 -0.08 13.60 6.24
C VAL A 210 0.91 12.47 6.49
N PRO A 211 1.00 11.89 7.71
CA PRO A 211 1.90 10.80 8.03
C PRO A 211 1.37 9.44 7.51
N THR A 212 0.93 9.41 6.25
CA THR A 212 0.34 8.24 5.62
C THR A 212 1.25 7.01 5.76
N VAL A 213 0.67 5.90 6.18
CA VAL A 213 1.38 4.62 6.28
C VAL A 213 1.58 4.05 4.86
N LEU A 214 2.83 3.96 4.43
CA LEU A 214 3.19 3.44 3.12
C LEU A 214 3.61 1.98 3.21
N LEU A 215 2.85 1.10 2.53
CA LEU A 215 3.17 -0.30 2.43
C LEU A 215 3.80 -0.58 1.06
N CYS A 216 4.87 -1.36 1.05
CA CYS A 216 5.49 -1.85 -0.18
C CYS A 216 5.12 -3.33 -0.36
N ARG A 217 4.38 -3.63 -1.42
CA ARG A 217 4.08 -5.00 -1.82
C ARG A 217 5.07 -5.46 -2.88
N THR A 218 5.55 -6.70 -2.75
CA THR A 218 6.28 -7.38 -3.83
C THR A 218 5.53 -8.61 -4.31
N ASP A 219 5.45 -8.76 -5.61
CA ASP A 219 4.87 -9.89 -6.31
C ASP A 219 5.93 -10.88 -6.84
N ALA A 220 7.20 -10.71 -6.43
CA ALA A 220 8.34 -11.43 -6.98
C ALA A 220 8.28 -12.95 -6.76
N PHE A 221 7.57 -13.43 -5.74
CA PHE A 221 7.48 -14.85 -5.41
C PHE A 221 7.00 -15.72 -6.58
N SER A 222 5.99 -15.25 -7.31
CA SER A 222 5.40 -15.97 -8.45
C SER A 222 5.47 -15.19 -9.76
N ALA A 223 6.22 -14.08 -9.80
CA ALA A 223 6.44 -13.35 -11.04
C ALA A 223 7.31 -14.14 -12.01
N GLN A 224 6.99 -14.06 -13.29
CA GLN A 224 7.71 -14.80 -14.33
C GLN A 224 8.65 -13.91 -15.16
N LEU A 225 8.39 -12.61 -15.19
CA LEU A 225 9.05 -11.69 -16.09
C LEU A 225 9.53 -10.42 -15.37
N LEU A 226 10.63 -9.84 -15.89
CA LEU A 226 11.19 -8.57 -15.46
C LEU A 226 11.40 -7.67 -16.68
N THR A 227 11.03 -6.40 -16.59
CA THR A 227 11.11 -5.47 -17.73
C THR A 227 12.54 -5.15 -18.17
N SER A 228 13.50 -5.08 -17.20
CA SER A 228 14.89 -4.69 -17.48
C SER A 228 15.83 -5.18 -16.37
N ASP A 229 17.06 -5.51 -16.75
CA ASP A 229 18.16 -5.94 -15.89
C ASP A 229 19.08 -4.78 -15.45
N ILE A 230 18.59 -3.55 -15.54
CA ILE A 230 19.37 -2.35 -15.24
C ILE A 230 19.81 -2.29 -13.76
N ASP A 231 19.03 -2.87 -12.86
CA ASP A 231 19.37 -2.98 -11.44
C ASP A 231 20.16 -4.26 -11.17
N GLU A 232 21.35 -4.11 -10.63
CA GLU A 232 22.25 -5.24 -10.35
C GLU A 232 21.67 -6.24 -9.33
N ARG A 233 20.80 -5.77 -8.44
CA ARG A 233 20.14 -6.61 -7.42
C ARG A 233 19.13 -7.59 -8.03
N ASP A 234 18.58 -7.29 -9.20
CA ASP A 234 17.66 -8.17 -9.93
C ASP A 234 18.39 -9.26 -10.74
N ARG A 235 19.65 -9.00 -11.18
CA ARG A 235 20.40 -9.89 -12.10
C ARG A 235 20.58 -11.34 -11.62
N PRO A 236 20.79 -11.64 -10.32
CA PRO A 236 20.90 -13.03 -9.87
C PRO A 236 19.64 -13.88 -10.09
N PHE A 237 18.49 -13.22 -10.24
CA PHE A 237 17.18 -13.86 -10.29
C PHE A 237 16.63 -14.05 -11.72
N ILE A 238 17.35 -13.64 -12.76
CA ILE A 238 16.96 -13.83 -14.15
C ILE A 238 17.76 -14.95 -14.82
N THR A 239 17.13 -15.61 -15.81
CA THR A 239 17.77 -16.72 -16.54
C THR A 239 18.76 -16.28 -17.62
N GLY A 240 18.61 -15.04 -18.10
CA GLY A 240 19.27 -14.52 -19.33
C GLY A 240 18.43 -14.68 -20.58
N GLU A 241 17.37 -15.51 -20.55
CA GLU A 241 16.41 -15.63 -21.65
C GLU A 241 15.45 -14.44 -21.65
N ARG A 242 14.89 -14.15 -22.85
CA ARG A 242 13.90 -13.09 -23.04
C ARG A 242 12.69 -13.58 -23.80
N THR A 243 11.55 -12.98 -23.52
CA THR A 243 10.35 -13.13 -24.33
C THR A 243 10.48 -12.38 -25.68
N PRO A 244 9.61 -12.66 -26.67
CA PRO A 244 9.58 -11.89 -27.93
C PRO A 244 9.38 -10.38 -27.71
N GLU A 245 8.68 -9.98 -26.63
CA GLU A 245 8.45 -8.58 -26.24
C GLU A 245 9.69 -7.96 -25.59
N GLY A 246 10.71 -8.76 -25.27
CA GLY A 246 11.97 -8.31 -24.70
C GLY A 246 12.08 -8.39 -23.18
N PHE A 247 11.09 -8.88 -22.46
CA PHE A 247 11.14 -9.07 -21.02
C PHE A 247 12.10 -10.19 -20.65
N PHE A 248 12.82 -10.03 -19.54
CA PHE A 248 13.69 -11.07 -18.99
C PHE A 248 12.86 -12.13 -18.27
N CYS A 249 13.21 -13.40 -18.44
CA CYS A 249 12.61 -14.52 -17.72
C CYS A 249 13.21 -14.64 -16.31
N ILE A 250 12.36 -14.79 -15.29
CA ILE A 250 12.76 -14.96 -13.88
C ILE A 250 12.95 -16.44 -13.56
N ARG A 251 13.92 -16.73 -12.69
CA ARG A 251 14.19 -18.07 -12.13
C ARG A 251 13.10 -18.43 -11.11
N GLN A 252 12.09 -19.20 -11.50
CA GLN A 252 10.91 -19.51 -10.68
C GLN A 252 11.27 -20.22 -9.35
N GLN A 253 12.31 -21.06 -9.35
CA GLN A 253 12.78 -21.77 -8.16
C GLN A 253 13.37 -20.85 -7.08
N LEU A 254 13.64 -19.59 -7.39
CA LEU A 254 14.19 -18.60 -6.46
C LEU A 254 13.14 -17.54 -6.03
N GLY A 255 11.86 -17.84 -6.13
CA GLY A 255 10.79 -16.88 -5.87
C GLY A 255 10.84 -16.27 -4.48
N LEU A 256 11.04 -17.10 -3.44
CA LEU A 256 11.14 -16.60 -2.06
C LEU A 256 12.40 -15.77 -1.85
N GLU A 257 13.55 -16.23 -2.33
CA GLU A 257 14.82 -15.53 -2.26
C GLU A 257 14.74 -14.18 -2.97
N TYR A 258 14.05 -14.14 -4.11
CA TYR A 258 13.84 -12.90 -4.86
C TYR A 258 12.92 -11.93 -4.12
N ALA A 259 11.81 -12.43 -3.56
CA ALA A 259 10.92 -11.62 -2.74
C ALA A 259 11.65 -11.03 -1.52
N ILE A 260 12.50 -11.82 -0.85
CA ILE A 260 13.35 -11.35 0.25
C ILE A 260 14.33 -10.26 -0.22
N ALA A 261 15.07 -10.51 -1.30
CA ALA A 261 16.06 -9.55 -1.81
C ALA A 261 15.43 -8.21 -2.19
N ARG A 262 14.27 -8.24 -2.84
CA ARG A 262 13.50 -7.03 -3.19
C ARG A 262 12.98 -6.34 -1.94
N SER A 263 12.39 -7.07 -1.00
CA SER A 263 11.86 -6.51 0.24
C SER A 263 12.96 -5.85 1.09
N LEU A 264 14.14 -6.43 1.19
CA LEU A 264 15.30 -5.81 1.84
C LEU A 264 15.70 -4.48 1.17
N ALA A 265 15.63 -4.42 -0.17
CA ALA A 265 15.91 -3.19 -0.91
C ALA A 265 14.82 -2.12 -0.72
N PHE A 266 13.57 -2.52 -0.50
CA PHE A 266 12.43 -1.61 -0.31
C PHE A 266 12.24 -1.19 1.16
N ALA A 267 12.78 -1.94 2.10
CA ALA A 267 12.59 -1.70 3.54
C ALA A 267 12.92 -0.25 3.97
N PRO A 268 14.00 0.41 3.48
CA PRO A 268 14.26 1.79 3.85
C PRO A 268 13.23 2.81 3.32
N TYR A 269 12.39 2.45 2.36
CA TYR A 269 11.48 3.36 1.65
C TYR A 269 10.00 3.18 2.01
N SER A 270 9.67 2.20 2.85
CA SER A 270 8.30 1.89 3.24
C SER A 270 8.17 1.64 4.74
N ASP A 271 6.99 1.86 5.29
CA ASP A 271 6.69 1.60 6.70
C ASP A 271 6.51 0.11 6.95
N LEU A 272 5.78 -0.58 6.06
CA LEU A 272 5.56 -2.02 6.09
C LEU A 272 6.01 -2.67 4.78
N LEU A 273 6.37 -3.94 4.88
CA LEU A 273 6.60 -4.80 3.73
C LEU A 273 5.49 -5.83 3.62
N TRP A 274 5.02 -6.07 2.41
CA TRP A 274 4.03 -7.08 2.08
C TRP A 274 4.58 -8.01 1.00
N TRP A 275 4.70 -9.26 1.35
CA TRP A 275 5.03 -10.33 0.42
C TRP A 275 3.75 -11.04 -0.02
N GLU A 276 3.45 -10.97 -1.33
CA GLU A 276 2.27 -11.62 -1.91
C GLU A 276 2.57 -13.05 -2.30
N THR A 277 1.69 -13.98 -1.92
CA THR A 277 1.79 -15.41 -2.22
C THR A 277 0.51 -15.92 -2.85
N SER A 278 0.61 -17.03 -3.60
CA SER A 278 -0.57 -17.72 -4.17
C SER A 278 -1.19 -18.72 -3.20
N GLU A 279 -0.38 -19.23 -2.26
CA GLU A 279 -0.80 -20.20 -1.25
C GLU A 279 -0.16 -19.83 0.09
N PRO A 280 -0.89 -19.95 1.21
CA PRO A 280 -0.32 -19.68 2.52
C PRO A 280 0.61 -20.82 2.96
N ASP A 281 1.86 -20.48 3.28
CA ASP A 281 2.87 -21.39 3.82
C ASP A 281 3.57 -20.74 5.00
N LEU A 282 3.31 -21.23 6.20
CA LEU A 282 3.86 -20.67 7.43
C LEU A 282 5.39 -20.75 7.47
N THR A 283 5.98 -21.85 6.98
CA THR A 283 7.45 -22.03 6.98
C THR A 283 8.13 -20.99 6.07
N GLN A 284 7.54 -20.71 4.91
CA GLN A 284 8.05 -19.68 4.03
C GLN A 284 7.85 -18.28 4.63
N ALA A 285 6.71 -18.02 5.29
CA ALA A 285 6.43 -16.78 5.97
C ALA A 285 7.43 -16.51 7.11
N GLU A 286 7.76 -17.51 7.92
CA GLU A 286 8.79 -17.44 8.95
C GLU A 286 10.17 -17.13 8.34
N ARG A 287 10.58 -17.85 7.28
CA ARG A 287 11.85 -17.58 6.59
C ARG A 287 11.93 -16.16 6.02
N PHE A 288 10.82 -15.67 5.46
CA PHE A 288 10.74 -14.29 4.98
C PHE A 288 10.89 -13.29 6.13
N ALA A 289 10.12 -13.46 7.20
CA ALA A 289 10.15 -12.59 8.38
C ALA A 289 11.54 -12.58 9.03
N ASP A 290 12.16 -13.74 9.25
CA ASP A 290 13.50 -13.87 9.83
C ASP A 290 14.56 -13.16 8.98
N ALA A 291 14.47 -13.27 7.65
CA ALA A 291 15.41 -12.60 6.76
C ALA A 291 15.29 -11.07 6.84
N ILE A 292 14.06 -10.55 6.90
CA ILE A 292 13.82 -9.10 7.03
C ILE A 292 14.26 -8.61 8.41
N HIS A 293 13.84 -9.28 9.49
CA HIS A 293 14.09 -8.83 10.85
C HIS A 293 15.57 -8.95 11.27
N ARG A 294 16.36 -9.76 10.58
CA ARG A 294 17.81 -9.81 10.78
C ARG A 294 18.50 -8.49 10.43
N GLU A 295 18.01 -7.79 9.40
CA GLU A 295 18.58 -6.50 8.93
C GLU A 295 17.76 -5.29 9.38
N PHE A 296 16.46 -5.46 9.53
CA PHE A 296 15.52 -4.43 9.96
C PHE A 296 14.64 -4.97 11.10
N PRO A 297 15.16 -5.05 12.34
CA PRO A 297 14.46 -5.70 13.48
C PRO A 297 13.06 -5.17 13.77
N ASP A 298 12.85 -3.87 13.57
CA ASP A 298 11.57 -3.20 13.86
C ASP A 298 10.66 -3.06 12.63
N LYS A 299 11.03 -3.67 11.50
CA LYS A 299 10.24 -3.57 10.27
C LYS A 299 8.92 -4.33 10.40
N MET A 300 7.82 -3.63 10.23
CA MET A 300 6.49 -4.24 10.26
C MET A 300 6.22 -4.98 8.94
N LEU A 301 5.48 -6.08 9.05
CA LEU A 301 5.12 -6.94 7.93
C LEU A 301 3.60 -7.00 7.78
N ALA A 302 3.14 -7.14 6.54
CA ALA A 302 1.75 -7.39 6.20
C ALA A 302 1.64 -8.70 5.41
N TYR A 303 0.55 -9.43 5.60
CA TYR A 303 0.28 -10.67 4.88
C TYR A 303 -1.19 -10.72 4.45
N ASN A 304 -1.42 -11.28 3.27
CA ASN A 304 -2.75 -11.51 2.73
C ASN A 304 -3.21 -12.94 3.02
N CYS A 305 -4.29 -13.08 3.82
CA CYS A 305 -4.96 -14.36 4.08
C CYS A 305 -6.28 -14.43 3.31
N SER A 306 -6.29 -14.04 2.05
CA SER A 306 -7.50 -14.01 1.22
C SER A 306 -8.12 -15.41 1.09
N PRO A 307 -9.48 -15.53 1.16
CA PRO A 307 -10.16 -16.80 0.89
C PRO A 307 -10.05 -17.24 -0.58
N SER A 308 -9.46 -16.43 -1.46
CA SER A 308 -9.16 -16.81 -2.85
C SER A 308 -7.94 -17.72 -2.98
N PHE A 309 -7.27 -18.07 -1.89
CA PHE A 309 -6.32 -19.19 -1.84
C PHE A 309 -7.08 -20.52 -1.94
N ASN A 310 -7.29 -21.05 -3.14
CA ASN A 310 -7.92 -22.35 -3.40
C ASN A 310 -7.18 -23.09 -4.50
#